data_e56dde31f8ad1245c91a494ce2230659
#
_entry.id   e56dde31f8ad1245c91a494ce2230659
#
_cell.length_a   1.000
_cell.length_b   1.000
_cell.length_c   1.000
_cell.angle_alpha   90.00
_cell.angle_beta   90.00
_cell.angle_gamma   90.00
#
_symmetry.space_group_name_H-M   'P 1'
#
loop_
_entity.id
_entity.type
_entity.pdbx_description
1 polymer ?
#
loop_
_entity_poly.entity_id
_entity_poly.type
_entity_poly.pdbx_seq_one_letter_code
_entity_poly.pdbx_strand_id
1 'polypeptide(L)'
;YITGNPVKDTPKEQVRQRIARALFHEYGISVDDMVPDFKMKVEGRTKKIDIAIFEAGQPKNLDYLERIVICDKEPKTGSKGAYRMRDHKQAEKEFGLLYGAMGEEEAANCNWGLWTNGLDFYFFEKEVSRFDTKFHPRGDWPLADGTLGSRTVASDQQLRRADRDMLLTAFRRCHNYIHGNEGMPKDAAFWQFLYLIFAKLHDERRSKDQPARFWAGMFEKQVNGKKQLVDEQFD
;
A
#
# COMPACT_ATOMS: atom_id res chain seq x y z
N TYR A 1 -8.52 -6.35 -14.88
CA TYR A 1 -9.41 -5.83 -13.85
C TYR A 1 -9.77 -4.37 -14.15
N ILE A 2 -8.79 -3.48 -14.28
CA ILE A 2 -9.03 -2.02 -14.44
C ILE A 2 -9.83 -1.71 -15.70
N THR A 3 -9.42 -2.20 -16.85
CA THR A 3 -10.04 -1.85 -18.15
C THR A 3 -11.12 -2.84 -18.60
N GLY A 4 -11.27 -3.98 -17.93
CA GLY A 4 -12.14 -5.07 -18.39
C GLY A 4 -11.66 -5.80 -19.66
N ASN A 5 -10.60 -5.33 -20.29
CA ASN A 5 -10.05 -5.92 -21.49
C ASN A 5 -9.17 -7.15 -21.19
N PRO A 6 -9.17 -8.18 -22.05
CA PRO A 6 -8.27 -9.30 -21.90
C PRO A 6 -6.81 -8.84 -22.07
N VAL A 7 -5.96 -9.29 -21.17
CA VAL A 7 -4.51 -9.02 -21.18
C VAL A 7 -3.74 -10.33 -21.20
N LYS A 8 -2.50 -10.30 -21.71
CA LYS A 8 -1.65 -11.49 -21.71
C LYS A 8 -1.34 -11.89 -20.28
N ASP A 9 -1.62 -13.14 -19.92
CA ASP A 9 -1.31 -13.71 -18.62
C ASP A 9 0.21 -13.88 -18.47
N THR A 10 0.84 -13.05 -17.65
CA THR A 10 2.25 -13.11 -17.29
C THR A 10 2.40 -13.04 -15.77
N PRO A 11 3.49 -13.57 -15.19
CA PRO A 11 3.71 -13.48 -13.74
C PRO A 11 3.66 -12.05 -13.19
N LYS A 12 4.14 -11.07 -13.94
CA LYS A 12 4.03 -9.65 -13.59
C LYS A 12 2.59 -9.16 -13.65
N GLU A 13 1.84 -9.56 -14.69
CA GLU A 13 0.43 -9.18 -14.84
C GLU A 13 -0.44 -9.76 -13.71
N GLN A 14 -0.18 -10.99 -13.30
CA GLN A 14 -0.86 -11.59 -12.15
C GLN A 14 -0.67 -10.76 -10.87
N VAL A 15 0.53 -10.27 -10.61
CA VAL A 15 0.80 -9.34 -9.50
C VAL A 15 0.00 -8.05 -9.69
N ARG A 16 0.07 -7.43 -10.87
CA ARG A 16 -0.65 -6.18 -11.17
C ARG A 16 -2.17 -6.32 -10.96
N GLN A 17 -2.77 -7.42 -11.41
CA GLN A 17 -4.20 -7.67 -11.24
C GLN A 17 -4.60 -7.84 -9.77
N ARG A 18 -3.78 -8.53 -8.97
CA ARG A 18 -4.00 -8.66 -7.51
C ARG A 18 -3.93 -7.31 -6.82
N ILE A 19 -2.94 -6.50 -7.17
CA ILE A 19 -2.78 -5.17 -6.59
C ILE A 19 -3.95 -4.25 -6.99
N ALA A 20 -4.37 -4.24 -8.25
CA ALA A 20 -5.50 -3.44 -8.70
C ALA A 20 -6.80 -3.78 -7.93
N ARG A 21 -7.03 -5.06 -7.65
CA ARG A 21 -8.17 -5.48 -6.80
C ARG A 21 -8.02 -5.01 -5.36
N ALA A 22 -6.83 -5.11 -4.78
CA ALA A 22 -6.57 -4.62 -3.43
C ALA A 22 -6.78 -3.11 -3.33
N LEU A 23 -6.31 -2.34 -4.31
CA LEU A 23 -6.52 -0.89 -4.38
C LEU A 23 -8.00 -0.52 -4.35
N PHE A 24 -8.83 -1.24 -5.10
CA PHE A 24 -10.27 -1.01 -5.12
C PHE A 24 -10.94 -1.45 -3.81
N HIS A 25 -10.69 -2.68 -3.37
CA HIS A 25 -11.44 -3.28 -2.26
C HIS A 25 -10.95 -2.87 -0.87
N GLU A 26 -9.64 -2.65 -0.72
CA GLU A 26 -9.04 -2.34 0.59
C GLU A 26 -8.81 -0.84 0.77
N TYR A 27 -8.39 -0.15 -0.29
CA TYR A 27 -8.09 1.28 -0.22
C TYR A 27 -9.24 2.19 -0.68
N GLY A 28 -10.30 1.62 -1.26
CA GLY A 28 -11.45 2.38 -1.74
C GLY A 28 -11.19 3.22 -2.99
N ILE A 29 -10.07 2.96 -3.69
CA ILE A 29 -9.71 3.70 -4.90
C ILE A 29 -10.60 3.23 -6.05
N SER A 30 -11.31 4.15 -6.71
CA SER A 30 -12.15 3.81 -7.84
C SER A 30 -11.34 3.24 -9.01
N VAL A 31 -11.89 2.27 -9.71
CA VAL A 31 -11.30 1.74 -10.96
C VAL A 31 -11.14 2.83 -12.00
N ASP A 32 -12.08 3.79 -12.04
CA ASP A 32 -12.05 4.92 -12.97
C ASP A 32 -10.88 5.88 -12.71
N ASP A 33 -10.32 5.85 -11.49
CA ASP A 33 -9.16 6.68 -11.11
C ASP A 33 -7.84 5.96 -11.30
N MET A 34 -7.84 4.70 -11.77
CA MET A 34 -6.66 3.91 -12.06
C MET A 34 -6.40 3.86 -13.57
N VAL A 35 -5.17 4.12 -13.99
CA VAL A 35 -4.74 3.95 -15.38
C VAL A 35 -3.60 2.95 -15.44
N PRO A 36 -3.81 1.77 -16.06
CA PRO A 36 -2.74 0.81 -16.27
C PRO A 36 -1.85 1.26 -17.43
N ASP A 37 -0.58 0.86 -17.37
CA ASP A 37 0.40 1.13 -18.44
C ASP A 37 0.55 2.63 -18.77
N PHE A 38 0.40 3.49 -17.77
CA PHE A 38 0.50 4.94 -17.95
C PHE A 38 1.91 5.34 -18.38
N LYS A 39 1.98 6.16 -19.45
CA LYS A 39 3.25 6.63 -20.01
C LYS A 39 3.57 8.01 -19.48
N MET A 40 4.74 8.17 -18.89
CA MET A 40 5.28 9.45 -18.47
C MET A 40 6.78 9.54 -18.79
N LYS A 41 7.32 10.75 -18.78
CA LYS A 41 8.77 10.94 -18.85
C LYS A 41 9.37 10.68 -17.48
N VAL A 42 10.48 9.95 -17.44
CA VAL A 42 11.29 9.71 -16.24
C VAL A 42 12.74 9.85 -16.69
N GLU A 43 13.46 10.81 -16.11
CA GLU A 43 14.84 11.14 -16.49
C GLU A 43 15.00 11.34 -17.99
N GLY A 44 14.08 12.10 -18.60
CA GLY A 44 14.07 12.43 -20.02
C GLY A 44 13.67 11.29 -20.97
N ARG A 45 13.31 10.09 -20.45
CA ARG A 45 12.89 8.94 -21.24
C ARG A 45 11.45 8.56 -20.94
N THR A 46 10.68 8.23 -21.98
CA THR A 46 9.33 7.71 -21.78
C THR A 46 9.39 6.34 -21.12
N LYS A 47 8.81 6.25 -19.94
CA LYS A 47 8.65 5.02 -19.16
C LYS A 47 7.19 4.68 -18.98
N LYS A 48 6.93 3.42 -18.70
CA LYS A 48 5.60 2.87 -18.48
C LYS A 48 5.45 2.54 -17.00
N ILE A 49 4.44 3.14 -16.36
CA ILE A 49 4.05 2.92 -14.98
C ILE A 49 2.97 1.83 -14.97
N ASP A 50 3.11 0.84 -14.10
CA ASP A 50 2.19 -0.31 -14.08
C ASP A 50 0.77 0.08 -13.71
N ILE A 51 0.59 0.92 -12.66
CA ILE A 51 -0.70 1.55 -12.33
C ILE A 51 -0.41 2.98 -11.87
N ALA A 52 -0.98 3.95 -12.55
CA ALA A 52 -1.06 5.33 -12.11
C ALA A 52 -2.43 5.59 -11.48
N ILE A 53 -2.47 6.28 -10.34
CA ILE A 53 -3.70 6.58 -9.60
C ILE A 53 -3.82 8.08 -9.53
N PHE A 54 -4.97 8.56 -9.93
CA PHE A 54 -5.29 9.99 -10.04
C PHE A 54 -6.27 10.41 -8.96
N GLU A 55 -6.26 11.69 -8.65
CA GLU A 55 -7.26 12.30 -7.78
C GLU A 55 -8.68 11.97 -8.27
N ALA A 56 -9.57 11.67 -7.33
CA ALA A 56 -10.90 11.16 -7.62
C ALA A 56 -11.70 12.09 -8.52
N GLY A 57 -12.17 11.56 -9.64
CA GLY A 57 -12.99 12.30 -10.61
C GLY A 57 -12.26 13.35 -11.44
N GLN A 58 -10.93 13.48 -11.30
CA GLN A 58 -10.13 14.44 -12.06
C GLN A 58 -9.61 13.86 -13.39
N PRO A 59 -9.19 14.73 -14.34
CA PRO A 59 -8.54 14.30 -15.58
C PRO A 59 -7.30 13.44 -15.34
N LYS A 60 -7.06 12.45 -16.19
CA LYS A 60 -5.94 11.51 -16.06
C LYS A 60 -4.66 12.07 -16.69
N ASN A 61 -4.16 13.16 -16.13
CA ASN A 61 -2.91 13.82 -16.51
C ASN A 61 -1.98 13.99 -15.29
N LEU A 62 -0.75 14.44 -15.50
CA LEU A 62 0.28 14.51 -14.46
C LEU A 62 -0.05 15.48 -13.32
N ASP A 63 -0.87 16.51 -13.57
CA ASP A 63 -1.26 17.50 -12.56
C ASP A 63 -2.10 16.86 -11.44
N TYR A 64 -2.83 15.79 -11.76
CA TYR A 64 -3.71 15.08 -10.83
C TYR A 64 -3.20 13.67 -10.48
N LEU A 65 -1.96 13.35 -10.84
CA LEU A 65 -1.32 12.10 -10.47
C LEU A 65 -0.99 12.10 -8.98
N GLU A 66 -1.63 11.23 -8.22
CA GLU A 66 -1.52 11.16 -6.75
C GLU A 66 -0.58 10.06 -6.28
N ARG A 67 -0.66 8.90 -6.94
CA ARG A 67 0.06 7.68 -6.52
C ARG A 67 0.54 6.89 -7.72
N ILE A 68 1.65 6.21 -7.52
CA ILE A 68 2.27 5.34 -8.54
C ILE A 68 2.49 3.94 -7.96
N VAL A 69 2.16 2.92 -8.75
CA VAL A 69 2.50 1.52 -8.44
C VAL A 69 3.42 0.97 -9.50
N ILE A 70 4.53 0.41 -9.06
CA ILE A 70 5.44 -0.39 -9.88
C ILE A 70 5.34 -1.84 -9.42
N CYS A 71 5.01 -2.72 -10.35
CA CYS A 71 4.94 -4.15 -10.12
C CYS A 71 6.15 -4.88 -10.71
N ASP A 72 6.63 -5.87 -10.02
CA ASP A 72 7.53 -6.87 -10.59
C ASP A 72 6.89 -8.26 -10.51
N LYS A 73 7.48 -9.22 -11.17
CA LYS A 73 7.04 -10.62 -11.11
C LYS A 73 7.31 -11.23 -9.75
N GLU A 74 6.43 -12.12 -9.32
CA GLU A 74 6.64 -12.90 -8.10
C GLU A 74 7.96 -13.70 -8.20
N PRO A 75 8.87 -13.61 -7.20
CA PRO A 75 10.11 -14.37 -7.22
C PRO A 75 9.82 -15.88 -7.16
N LYS A 76 10.63 -16.66 -7.86
CA LYS A 76 10.51 -18.13 -7.83
C LYS A 76 10.79 -18.64 -6.42
N THR A 77 10.08 -19.68 -6.02
CA THR A 77 10.27 -20.37 -4.74
C THR A 77 11.76 -20.71 -4.53
N GLY A 78 12.31 -20.30 -3.38
CA GLY A 78 13.73 -20.51 -3.06
C GLY A 78 14.68 -19.39 -3.49
N SER A 79 14.22 -18.37 -4.21
CA SER A 79 15.04 -17.18 -4.46
C SER A 79 15.18 -16.37 -3.15
N LYS A 80 16.40 -15.89 -2.86
CA LYS A 80 16.67 -14.99 -1.72
C LYS A 80 16.19 -13.59 -2.07
N GLY A 81 14.91 -13.34 -2.01
CA GLY A 81 14.30 -12.12 -2.52
C GLY A 81 13.53 -11.29 -1.54
N ALA A 82 13.92 -11.25 -0.27
CA ALA A 82 13.45 -10.18 0.61
C ALA A 82 14.46 -9.02 0.51
N TYR A 83 14.12 -7.96 -0.22
CA TYR A 83 14.90 -6.73 -0.24
C TYR A 83 14.90 -6.13 1.16
N ARG A 84 16.08 -6.00 1.74
CA ARG A 84 16.22 -5.30 3.01
C ARG A 84 16.37 -3.82 2.69
N MET A 85 15.39 -3.02 3.07
CA MET A 85 15.38 -1.55 2.94
C MET A 85 16.58 -0.83 3.57
N ARG A 86 17.46 -1.56 4.26
CA ARG A 86 18.65 -1.01 4.94
C ARG A 86 19.81 -0.71 3.99
N ASP A 87 19.80 -1.23 2.78
CA ASP A 87 20.83 -0.94 1.78
C ASP A 87 20.33 0.11 0.78
N HIS A 88 20.68 1.37 1.04
CA HIS A 88 20.30 2.51 0.18
C HIS A 88 20.69 2.32 -1.28
N LYS A 89 21.87 1.75 -1.57
CA LYS A 89 22.34 1.57 -2.95
C LYS A 89 21.53 0.49 -3.68
N GLN A 90 21.15 -0.55 -2.97
CA GLN A 90 20.30 -1.60 -3.55
C GLN A 90 18.87 -1.07 -3.73
N ALA A 91 18.35 -0.30 -2.77
CA ALA A 91 17.05 0.33 -2.85
C ALA A 91 16.96 1.30 -4.05
N GLU A 92 17.96 2.16 -4.27
CA GLU A 92 18.03 3.06 -5.42
C GLU A 92 18.00 2.29 -6.76
N LYS A 93 18.71 1.18 -6.84
CA LYS A 93 18.71 0.35 -8.05
C LYS A 93 17.37 -0.32 -8.32
N GLU A 94 16.76 -0.91 -7.29
CA GLU A 94 15.53 -1.69 -7.40
C GLU A 94 14.30 -0.78 -7.51
N PHE A 95 14.30 0.38 -6.85
CA PHE A 95 13.20 1.34 -6.85
C PHE A 95 13.43 2.55 -7.76
N GLY A 96 14.51 2.55 -8.56
CA GLY A 96 14.89 3.71 -9.38
C GLY A 96 13.78 4.24 -10.29
N LEU A 97 13.01 3.35 -10.91
CA LEU A 97 11.85 3.79 -11.71
C LEU A 97 10.78 4.46 -10.86
N LEU A 98 10.50 3.94 -9.65
CA LEU A 98 9.51 4.52 -8.75
C LEU A 98 9.94 5.90 -8.27
N TYR A 99 11.17 6.02 -7.78
CA TYR A 99 11.73 7.28 -7.31
C TYR A 99 11.86 8.31 -8.42
N GLY A 100 12.37 7.89 -9.59
CA GLY A 100 12.45 8.75 -10.75
C GLY A 100 11.07 9.29 -11.16
N ALA A 101 10.06 8.44 -11.23
CA ALA A 101 8.71 8.85 -11.61
C ALA A 101 8.05 9.77 -10.58
N MET A 102 8.21 9.49 -9.28
CA MET A 102 7.70 10.36 -8.21
C MET A 102 8.46 11.69 -8.12
N GLY A 103 9.74 11.70 -8.51
CA GLY A 103 10.63 12.86 -8.44
C GLY A 103 10.49 13.83 -9.61
N GLU A 104 9.80 13.47 -10.69
CA GLU A 104 9.61 14.36 -11.84
C GLU A 104 8.83 15.62 -11.44
N GLU A 105 9.28 16.77 -11.93
CA GLU A 105 8.63 18.07 -11.66
C GLU A 105 7.18 18.10 -12.17
N GLU A 106 6.92 17.46 -13.31
CA GLU A 106 5.58 17.35 -13.90
C GLU A 106 4.63 16.50 -13.05
N ALA A 107 5.15 15.67 -12.14
CA ALA A 107 4.41 14.83 -11.19
C ALA A 107 4.50 15.38 -9.75
N ALA A 108 4.45 16.69 -9.60
CA ALA A 108 4.61 17.36 -8.31
C ALA A 108 3.64 16.84 -7.23
N ASN A 109 2.41 16.56 -7.61
CA ASN A 109 1.34 16.07 -6.72
C ASN A 109 1.41 14.57 -6.41
N CYS A 110 2.30 13.82 -7.06
CA CYS A 110 2.51 12.40 -6.79
C CYS A 110 3.27 12.22 -5.48
N ASN A 111 2.54 12.08 -4.39
CA ASN A 111 3.11 11.99 -3.05
C ASN A 111 3.34 10.56 -2.57
N TRP A 112 2.74 9.58 -3.22
CA TRP A 112 2.77 8.20 -2.75
C TRP A 112 3.23 7.22 -3.83
N GLY A 113 4.08 6.27 -3.43
CA GLY A 113 4.57 5.22 -4.29
C GLY A 113 4.50 3.84 -3.64
N LEU A 114 4.24 2.84 -4.46
CA LEU A 114 4.30 1.43 -4.08
C LEU A 114 5.16 0.68 -5.09
N TRP A 115 6.19 -0.01 -4.59
CA TRP A 115 6.83 -1.08 -5.34
C TRP A 115 6.43 -2.43 -4.75
N THR A 116 6.11 -3.40 -5.59
CA THR A 116 5.75 -4.74 -5.14
C THR A 116 6.06 -5.82 -6.17
N ASN A 117 6.45 -7.00 -5.68
CA ASN A 117 6.56 -8.23 -6.46
C ASN A 117 5.46 -9.25 -6.11
N GLY A 118 4.43 -8.79 -5.37
CA GLY A 118 3.34 -9.64 -4.90
C GLY A 118 3.63 -10.42 -3.60
N LEU A 119 4.89 -10.44 -3.14
CA LEU A 119 5.31 -10.97 -1.83
C LEU A 119 5.78 -9.85 -0.92
N ASP A 120 6.57 -8.94 -1.45
CA ASP A 120 7.14 -7.80 -0.74
C ASP A 120 6.41 -6.54 -1.17
N PHE A 121 6.14 -5.64 -0.21
CA PHE A 121 5.44 -4.38 -0.41
C PHE A 121 6.26 -3.27 0.21
N TYR A 122 6.64 -2.28 -0.59
CA TYR A 122 7.40 -1.13 -0.15
C TYR A 122 6.66 0.13 -0.51
N PHE A 123 6.10 0.77 0.50
CA PHE A 123 5.38 2.02 0.39
C PHE A 123 6.32 3.19 0.68
N PHE A 124 6.17 4.25 -0.09
CA PHE A 124 6.96 5.45 0.06
C PHE A 124 6.07 6.68 0.03
N GLU A 125 6.40 7.62 0.89
CA GLU A 125 5.86 8.97 0.87
C GLU A 125 6.93 9.93 0.38
N LYS A 126 6.57 10.79 -0.59
CA LYS A 126 7.44 11.86 -1.06
C LYS A 126 7.28 13.08 -0.15
N GLU A 127 8.38 13.57 0.37
CA GLU A 127 8.48 14.85 1.06
C GLU A 127 9.33 15.78 0.22
N VAL A 128 8.75 16.91 -0.19
CA VAL A 128 9.45 17.95 -0.94
C VAL A 128 9.83 19.07 0.02
N SER A 129 11.10 19.29 0.21
CA SER A 129 11.63 20.45 0.91
C SER A 129 12.17 21.47 -0.09
N ARG A 130 12.52 22.67 0.39
CA ARG A 130 13.04 23.73 -0.47
C ARG A 130 14.30 23.35 -1.26
N PHE A 131 15.07 22.37 -0.76
CA PHE A 131 16.39 22.03 -1.31
C PHE A 131 16.54 20.57 -1.70
N ASP A 132 15.55 19.71 -1.36
CA ASP A 132 15.70 18.28 -1.52
C ASP A 132 14.33 17.57 -1.59
N THR A 133 14.27 16.50 -2.34
CA THR A 133 13.12 15.59 -2.38
C THR A 133 13.52 14.29 -1.71
N LYS A 134 12.81 13.91 -0.66
CA LYS A 134 13.06 12.69 0.11
C LYS A 134 11.92 11.70 -0.06
N PHE A 135 12.27 10.42 -0.05
CA PHE A 135 11.31 9.32 -0.09
C PHE A 135 11.38 8.58 1.23
N HIS A 136 10.33 8.69 2.03
CA HIS A 136 10.25 8.07 3.35
C HIS A 136 9.55 6.71 3.23
N PRO A 137 10.19 5.61 3.68
CA PRO A 137 9.51 4.33 3.79
C PRO A 137 8.32 4.44 4.75
N ARG A 138 7.19 3.86 4.35
CA ARG A 138 5.98 3.79 5.17
C ARG A 138 5.50 2.34 5.26
N GLY A 139 4.79 2.01 6.31
CA GLY A 139 4.20 0.68 6.45
C GLY A 139 3.03 0.46 5.49
N ASP A 140 2.35 1.53 5.17
CA ASP A 140 1.21 1.57 4.26
C ASP A 140 1.03 2.98 3.69
N TRP A 141 0.09 3.17 2.77
CA TRP A 141 -0.32 4.48 2.29
C TRP A 141 -1.79 4.78 2.65
N PRO A 142 -2.23 6.05 2.56
CA PRO A 142 -3.58 6.41 2.95
C PRO A 142 -4.66 5.76 2.08
N LEU A 143 -5.86 5.61 2.64
CA LEU A 143 -7.06 5.24 1.89
C LEU A 143 -7.40 6.33 0.85
N ALA A 144 -8.39 6.08 -0.01
CA ALA A 144 -8.85 7.04 -1.02
C ALA A 144 -9.37 8.36 -0.41
N ASP A 145 -9.87 8.32 0.81
CA ASP A 145 -10.34 9.50 1.56
C ASP A 145 -9.21 10.27 2.26
N GLY A 146 -7.96 9.87 2.06
CA GLY A 146 -6.78 10.49 2.68
C GLY A 146 -6.50 10.04 4.11
N THR A 147 -7.29 9.14 4.68
CA THR A 147 -7.08 8.66 6.04
C THR A 147 -5.97 7.62 6.09
N LEU A 148 -4.95 7.85 6.90
CA LEU A 148 -3.92 6.87 7.22
C LEU A 148 -4.46 5.94 8.30
N GLY A 149 -5.00 4.78 7.90
CA GLY A 149 -5.41 3.72 8.82
C GLY A 149 -6.47 4.10 9.85
N SER A 150 -6.85 5.36 9.91
CA SER A 150 -7.86 5.88 10.81
C SER A 150 -9.24 5.54 10.28
N ARG A 151 -9.78 4.44 10.76
CA ARG A 151 -11.20 4.16 10.53
C ARG A 151 -12.00 4.88 11.59
N THR A 152 -12.82 5.83 11.17
CA THR A 152 -13.90 6.34 11.96
C THR A 152 -14.72 5.16 12.50
N VAL A 153 -14.79 5.10 13.82
CA VAL A 153 -15.67 4.29 14.67
C VAL A 153 -16.20 2.99 14.07
N ALA A 154 -15.78 1.90 14.67
CA ALA A 154 -16.09 0.50 14.32
C ALA A 154 -17.59 0.13 14.25
N SER A 155 -18.52 1.05 14.51
CA SER A 155 -19.96 0.77 14.57
C SER A 155 -20.61 0.48 13.22
N ASP A 156 -20.05 0.98 12.10
CA ASP A 156 -20.68 0.85 10.78
C ASP A 156 -19.95 -0.09 9.81
N GLN A 157 -18.89 -0.76 10.25
CA GLN A 157 -18.16 -1.69 9.39
C GLN A 157 -18.87 -3.04 9.33
N GLN A 158 -19.62 -3.24 8.27
CA GLN A 158 -20.04 -4.59 7.88
C GLN A 158 -18.81 -5.41 7.50
N LEU A 159 -18.62 -6.54 8.17
CA LEU A 159 -17.62 -7.53 7.80
C LEU A 159 -17.82 -7.94 6.35
N ARG A 160 -16.81 -7.75 5.51
CA ARG A 160 -16.84 -8.17 4.11
C ARG A 160 -16.32 -9.59 3.99
N ARG A 161 -16.97 -10.38 3.16
CA ARG A 161 -16.44 -11.67 2.77
C ARG A 161 -15.23 -11.43 1.86
N ALA A 162 -14.04 -11.75 2.34
CA ALA A 162 -12.82 -11.65 1.56
C ALA A 162 -12.68 -12.88 0.65
N ASP A 163 -12.21 -12.68 -0.58
CA ASP A 163 -11.77 -13.77 -1.41
C ASP A 163 -10.36 -14.25 -1.00
N ARG A 164 -9.95 -15.41 -1.53
CA ARG A 164 -8.67 -16.03 -1.21
C ARG A 164 -7.47 -15.15 -1.56
N ASP A 165 -7.52 -14.49 -2.72
CA ASP A 165 -6.39 -13.70 -3.22
C ASP A 165 -6.22 -12.42 -2.42
N MET A 166 -7.32 -11.81 -1.99
CA MET A 166 -7.31 -10.65 -1.10
C MET A 166 -6.71 -11.01 0.26
N LEU A 167 -7.16 -12.12 0.87
CA LEU A 167 -6.60 -12.60 2.14
C LEU A 167 -5.11 -12.89 2.03
N LEU A 168 -4.69 -13.57 0.97
CA LEU A 168 -3.29 -13.90 0.76
C LEU A 168 -2.43 -12.65 0.62
N THR A 169 -2.91 -11.65 -0.12
CA THR A 169 -2.23 -10.37 -0.30
C THR A 169 -2.14 -9.61 1.03
N ALA A 170 -3.25 -9.50 1.75
CA ALA A 170 -3.27 -8.85 3.06
C ALA A 170 -2.33 -9.54 4.06
N PHE A 171 -2.33 -10.87 4.12
CA PHE A 171 -1.46 -11.63 5.00
C PHE A 171 0.02 -11.45 4.68
N ARG A 172 0.38 -11.45 3.40
CA ARG A 172 1.76 -11.17 2.96
C ARG A 172 2.20 -9.78 3.36
N ARG A 173 1.34 -8.78 3.17
CA ARG A 173 1.61 -7.39 3.58
C ARG A 173 1.85 -7.28 5.08
N CYS A 174 0.95 -7.83 5.89
CA CYS A 174 1.10 -7.81 7.35
C CYS A 174 2.38 -8.50 7.82
N HIS A 175 2.65 -9.71 7.32
CA HIS A 175 3.88 -10.43 7.66
C HIS A 175 5.13 -9.66 7.28
N ASN A 176 5.17 -9.09 6.06
CA ASN A 176 6.32 -8.32 5.57
C ASN A 176 6.50 -7.01 6.34
N TYR A 177 5.41 -6.38 6.73
CA TYR A 177 5.45 -5.19 7.59
C TYR A 177 6.13 -5.50 8.93
N ILE A 178 5.68 -6.53 9.63
CA ILE A 178 6.23 -6.93 10.93
C ILE A 178 7.71 -7.32 10.78
N HIS A 179 8.05 -8.12 9.78
CA HIS A 179 9.44 -8.54 9.55
C HIS A 179 10.34 -7.38 9.09
N GLY A 180 9.88 -6.57 8.15
CA GLY A 180 10.68 -5.54 7.49
C GLY A 180 10.85 -4.27 8.32
N ASN A 181 9.79 -3.76 8.91
CA ASN A 181 9.79 -2.47 9.60
C ASN A 181 10.21 -2.60 11.07
N GLU A 182 9.78 -3.67 11.74
CA GLU A 182 10.15 -3.92 13.13
C GLU A 182 11.54 -4.58 13.27
N GLY A 183 12.18 -4.97 12.17
CA GLY A 183 13.45 -5.66 12.19
C GLY A 183 13.43 -7.04 12.86
N MET A 184 12.24 -7.60 13.01
CA MET A 184 11.99 -8.86 13.71
C MET A 184 12.45 -10.07 12.88
N PRO A 185 13.04 -11.13 13.47
CA PRO A 185 13.29 -12.37 12.77
C PRO A 185 12.03 -12.96 12.15
N LYS A 186 12.15 -13.62 10.99
CA LYS A 186 10.99 -14.16 10.24
C LYS A 186 10.07 -15.04 11.06
N ASP A 187 10.66 -15.91 11.89
CA ASP A 187 9.90 -16.82 12.75
C ASP A 187 9.12 -16.07 13.83
N ALA A 188 9.75 -15.07 14.44
CA ALA A 188 9.08 -14.22 15.42
C ALA A 188 7.97 -13.38 14.78
N ALA A 189 8.20 -12.80 13.60
CA ALA A 189 7.20 -12.07 12.82
C ALA A 189 6.01 -12.97 12.45
N PHE A 190 6.27 -14.24 12.11
CA PHE A 190 5.22 -15.22 11.82
C PHE A 190 4.34 -15.50 13.04
N TRP A 191 4.93 -15.70 14.21
CA TRP A 191 4.17 -15.95 15.45
C TRP A 191 3.36 -14.71 15.87
N GLN A 192 3.92 -13.52 15.80
CA GLN A 192 3.20 -12.28 16.05
C GLN A 192 1.99 -12.14 15.12
N PHE A 193 2.19 -12.41 13.85
CA PHE A 193 1.12 -12.38 12.87
C PHE A 193 0.02 -13.39 13.17
N LEU A 194 0.36 -14.61 13.57
CA LEU A 194 -0.63 -15.61 13.98
C LEU A 194 -1.47 -15.17 15.19
N TYR A 195 -0.85 -14.53 16.18
CA TYR A 195 -1.60 -14.00 17.32
C TYR A 195 -2.62 -12.95 16.88
N LEU A 196 -2.26 -12.06 15.95
CA LEU A 196 -3.20 -11.08 15.39
C LEU A 196 -4.36 -11.76 14.65
N ILE A 197 -4.07 -12.79 13.84
CA ILE A 197 -5.12 -13.56 13.15
C ILE A 197 -6.07 -14.21 14.16
N PHE A 198 -5.55 -14.86 15.20
CA PHE A 198 -6.39 -15.50 16.20
C PHE A 198 -7.23 -14.50 17.00
N ALA A 199 -6.65 -13.37 17.38
CA ALA A 199 -7.38 -12.29 18.04
C ALA A 199 -8.54 -11.79 17.18
N LYS A 200 -8.29 -11.54 15.88
CA LYS A 200 -9.33 -11.13 14.93
C LYS A 200 -10.40 -12.21 14.75
N LEU A 201 -10.04 -13.45 14.56
CA LEU A 201 -10.98 -14.57 14.42
C LEU A 201 -11.83 -14.75 15.68
N HIS A 202 -11.23 -14.56 16.87
CA HIS A 202 -11.96 -14.60 18.12
C HIS A 202 -13.01 -13.50 18.20
N ASP A 203 -12.64 -12.29 17.81
CA ASP A 203 -13.54 -11.15 17.79
C ASP A 203 -14.68 -11.33 16.77
N GLU A 204 -14.40 -11.81 15.58
CA GLU A 204 -15.40 -12.07 14.52
C GLU A 204 -16.39 -13.20 14.86
N ARG A 205 -16.03 -14.11 15.76
CA ARG A 205 -16.91 -15.18 16.26
C ARG A 205 -17.87 -14.71 17.35
N ARG A 206 -17.69 -13.50 17.86
CA ARG A 206 -18.61 -12.92 18.83
C ARG A 206 -19.95 -12.62 18.20
N SER A 207 -20.95 -12.32 19.01
CA SER A 207 -22.29 -11.98 18.52
C SER A 207 -22.24 -10.83 17.52
N LYS A 208 -22.98 -10.97 16.41
CA LYS A 208 -23.09 -9.93 15.38
C LYS A 208 -23.65 -8.60 15.89
N ASP A 209 -24.29 -8.64 17.05
CA ASP A 209 -24.89 -7.46 17.71
C ASP A 209 -23.89 -6.71 18.60
N GLN A 210 -22.64 -7.17 18.68
CA GLN A 210 -21.59 -6.52 19.44
C GLN A 210 -20.58 -5.85 18.50
N PRO A 211 -20.15 -4.62 18.82
CA PRO A 211 -19.15 -3.93 18.02
C PRO A 211 -17.85 -4.73 18.03
N ALA A 212 -17.14 -4.69 16.89
CA ALA A 212 -15.81 -5.30 16.78
C ALA A 212 -14.85 -4.66 17.79
N ARG A 213 -14.12 -5.50 18.52
CA ARG A 213 -13.08 -5.07 19.49
C ARG A 213 -11.69 -5.09 18.88
N PHE A 214 -11.48 -5.98 17.92
CA PHE A 214 -10.22 -6.05 17.20
C PHE A 214 -10.15 -4.88 16.22
N TRP A 215 -9.55 -3.81 16.69
CA TRP A 215 -9.36 -2.59 15.94
C TRP A 215 -7.94 -2.08 16.16
N ALA A 216 -7.30 -1.60 15.12
CA ALA A 216 -6.02 -0.92 15.18
C ALA A 216 -6.06 0.29 14.24
N GLY A 217 -5.60 1.42 14.71
CA GLY A 217 -5.54 2.64 13.90
C GLY A 217 -5.19 3.86 14.75
N MET A 218 -4.89 4.94 14.05
CA MET A 218 -4.75 6.26 14.68
C MET A 218 -6.13 6.89 14.83
N PHE A 219 -6.40 7.54 15.93
CA PHE A 219 -7.61 8.33 16.13
C PHE A 219 -7.29 9.74 16.59
N GLU A 220 -8.14 10.65 16.22
CA GLU A 220 -8.02 12.03 16.66
C GLU A 220 -8.46 12.15 18.12
N LYS A 221 -7.56 12.57 18.98
CA LYS A 221 -7.85 12.93 20.37
C LYS A 221 -7.67 14.44 20.54
N GLN A 222 -8.63 15.09 21.18
CA GLN A 222 -8.43 16.47 21.60
C GLN A 222 -7.58 16.50 22.87
N VAL A 223 -6.34 17.01 22.74
CA VAL A 223 -5.44 17.24 23.85
C VAL A 223 -5.18 18.74 23.92
N ASN A 224 -5.56 19.36 25.03
CA ASN A 224 -5.40 20.81 25.27
C ASN A 224 -6.01 21.69 24.14
N GLY A 225 -7.20 21.31 23.65
CA GLY A 225 -7.91 22.06 22.61
C GLY A 225 -7.34 21.92 21.19
N LYS A 226 -6.29 21.12 20.99
CA LYS A 226 -5.74 20.79 19.67
C LYS A 226 -6.02 19.34 19.32
N LYS A 227 -6.38 19.09 18.07
CA LYS A 227 -6.51 17.74 17.56
C LYS A 227 -5.12 17.12 17.38
N GLN A 228 -4.86 15.99 18.02
CA GLN A 228 -3.65 15.18 17.85
C GLN A 228 -4.04 13.78 17.42
N LEU A 229 -3.29 13.23 16.46
CA LEU A 229 -3.36 11.81 16.12
C LEU A 229 -2.65 11.01 17.20
N VAL A 230 -3.34 10.07 17.78
CA VAL A 230 -2.83 9.21 18.86
C VAL A 230 -2.96 7.77 18.43
N ASP A 231 -1.86 7.02 18.55
CA ASP A 231 -1.89 5.57 18.44
C ASP A 231 -2.53 4.97 19.71
N GLU A 232 -3.52 4.11 19.53
CA GLU A 232 -3.97 3.29 20.64
C GLU A 232 -2.96 2.15 20.83
N GLN A 233 -2.24 2.21 21.92
CA GLN A 233 -1.47 1.05 22.38
C GLN A 233 -2.46 0.08 23.02
N PHE A 234 -2.43 -1.15 22.57
CA PHE A 234 -3.13 -2.24 23.25
C PHE A 234 -2.46 -2.48 24.60
N ASP A 235 -3.18 -2.20 25.68
CA ASP A 235 -2.86 -2.67 27.03
C ASP A 235 -3.21 -4.16 27.17
#